data_63455e14ce25f2990d230f57ff1a31f2
#
_entry.id   63455e14ce25f2990d230f57ff1a31f2
#
_cell.length_a   1.000
_cell.length_b   1.000
_cell.length_c   1.000
_cell.angle_alpha   90.00
_cell.angle_beta   90.00
_cell.angle_gamma   90.00
#
_symmetry.space_group_name_H-M   'P 1'
#
loop_
_entity.id
_entity.type
_entity.pdbx_description
1 polymer ?
#
loop_
_entity_poly.entity_id
_entity_poly.type
_entity_poly.pdbx_seq_one_letter_code
_entity_poly.pdbx_strand_id
1 'polypeptide(L)'
;MKKNLEKSAALFRKHADCHLLARDTRTAKAFKQFSPNVHLFPDMAHELYGALPIKSNSSGKRLYFLRKDVEASEIEKNILAALPENADIKDWDDILSDIDNIVLALSWRLNKFANKQNRGWLKDLCHQFWFAYTKRIINRAANVFLQNEYITTTRLHGHIFSCLLDIPNCVCDNAYGKNLSYAELWTKNVNFVELDKSCLNSKN
;
A
#
# COMPACT_ATOMS: atom_id res chain seq x y z
N MET A 1 -17.75 -17.48 -8.30
CA MET A 1 -17.09 -16.21 -8.68
C MET A 1 -17.80 -15.46 -9.83
N LYS A 2 -18.05 -16.07 -11.00
CA LYS A 2 -18.71 -15.41 -12.16
C LYS A 2 -20.07 -14.76 -11.84
N LYS A 3 -20.96 -15.42 -11.08
CA LYS A 3 -22.31 -14.92 -10.74
C LYS A 3 -22.32 -13.62 -9.93
N ASN A 4 -21.31 -13.41 -9.08
CA ASN A 4 -21.16 -12.17 -8.31
C ASN A 4 -20.59 -11.03 -9.19
N LEU A 5 -19.76 -11.37 -10.16
CA LEU A 5 -19.18 -10.42 -11.10
C LEU A 5 -20.27 -9.76 -11.96
N GLU A 6 -21.20 -10.54 -12.50
CA GLU A 6 -22.31 -10.02 -13.32
C GLU A 6 -23.28 -9.14 -12.52
N LYS A 7 -23.59 -9.55 -11.27
CA LYS A 7 -24.42 -8.72 -10.36
C LYS A 7 -23.76 -7.36 -10.10
N SER A 8 -22.46 -7.38 -9.84
CA SER A 8 -21.69 -6.14 -9.64
C SER A 8 -21.68 -5.30 -10.92
N ALA A 9 -21.42 -5.91 -12.08
CA ALA A 9 -21.43 -5.21 -13.37
C ALA A 9 -22.79 -4.55 -13.65
N ALA A 10 -23.88 -5.26 -13.41
CA ALA A 10 -25.23 -4.72 -13.57
C ALA A 10 -25.52 -3.52 -12.67
N LEU A 11 -24.95 -3.52 -11.43
CA LEU A 11 -25.07 -2.39 -10.52
C LEU A 11 -24.32 -1.15 -11.05
N PHE A 12 -23.08 -1.32 -11.48
CA PHE A 12 -22.27 -0.21 -12.02
C PHE A 12 -22.88 0.37 -13.30
N ARG A 13 -23.38 -0.48 -14.20
CA ARG A 13 -24.01 -0.04 -15.46
C ARG A 13 -25.30 0.78 -15.27
N LYS A 14 -25.92 0.76 -14.08
CA LYS A 14 -27.05 1.62 -13.76
C LYS A 14 -26.66 3.09 -13.58
N HIS A 15 -25.38 3.37 -13.38
CA HIS A 15 -24.86 4.72 -13.24
C HIS A 15 -24.23 5.16 -14.56
N ALA A 16 -24.89 6.08 -15.27
CA ALA A 16 -24.48 6.53 -16.60
C ALA A 16 -23.09 7.20 -16.61
N ASP A 17 -22.69 7.81 -15.50
CA ASP A 17 -21.42 8.53 -15.33
C ASP A 17 -20.58 7.90 -14.22
N CYS A 18 -20.25 6.62 -14.38
CA CYS A 18 -19.40 5.89 -13.45
C CYS A 18 -17.99 5.79 -14.00
N HIS A 19 -17.04 6.52 -13.41
CA HIS A 19 -15.62 6.45 -13.72
C HIS A 19 -14.91 5.47 -12.78
N LEU A 20 -14.17 4.52 -13.33
CA LEU A 20 -13.41 3.53 -12.58
C LEU A 20 -11.91 3.79 -12.75
N LEU A 21 -11.21 3.96 -11.65
CA LEU A 21 -9.77 4.13 -11.63
C LEU A 21 -9.11 2.80 -11.33
N ALA A 22 -8.17 2.38 -12.16
CA ALA A 22 -7.42 1.15 -12.03
C ALA A 22 -5.92 1.46 -11.97
N ARG A 23 -5.23 0.89 -11.00
CA ARG A 23 -3.80 1.12 -10.79
C ARG A 23 -2.89 0.17 -11.59
N ASP A 24 -3.47 -0.80 -12.27
CA ASP A 24 -2.75 -1.73 -13.15
C ASP A 24 -3.59 -2.10 -14.38
N THR A 25 -2.91 -2.53 -15.44
CA THR A 25 -3.54 -2.84 -16.73
C THR A 25 -4.50 -4.03 -16.67
N ARG A 26 -4.23 -5.02 -15.80
CA ARG A 26 -5.07 -6.21 -15.60
C ARG A 26 -6.40 -5.82 -14.97
N THR A 27 -6.35 -4.98 -13.92
CA THR A 27 -7.55 -4.44 -13.27
C THR A 27 -8.33 -3.54 -14.22
N ALA A 28 -7.65 -2.67 -15.00
CA ALA A 28 -8.30 -1.83 -15.99
C ALA A 28 -9.06 -2.67 -17.03
N LYS A 29 -8.43 -3.75 -17.54
CA LYS A 29 -9.09 -4.68 -18.46
C LYS A 29 -10.33 -5.35 -17.84
N ALA A 30 -10.25 -5.75 -16.58
CA ALA A 30 -11.38 -6.33 -15.86
C ALA A 30 -12.51 -5.30 -15.65
N PHE A 31 -12.17 -4.04 -15.37
CA PHE A 31 -13.14 -2.97 -15.12
C PHE A 31 -13.95 -2.56 -16.35
N LYS A 32 -13.44 -2.78 -17.57
CA LYS A 32 -14.18 -2.51 -18.82
C LYS A 32 -15.52 -3.25 -18.92
N GLN A 33 -15.71 -4.34 -18.18
CA GLN A 33 -17.01 -5.02 -18.11
C GLN A 33 -18.02 -4.29 -17.21
N PHE A 34 -17.57 -3.38 -16.35
CA PHE A 34 -18.41 -2.64 -15.40
C PHE A 34 -18.78 -1.25 -15.91
N SER A 35 -17.83 -0.55 -16.54
CA SER A 35 -18.03 0.79 -17.08
C SER A 35 -17.21 0.99 -18.36
N PRO A 36 -17.68 1.79 -19.33
CA PRO A 36 -16.85 2.24 -20.46
C PRO A 36 -15.76 3.22 -20.00
N ASN A 37 -15.99 3.95 -18.91
CA ASN A 37 -15.10 5.00 -18.41
C ASN A 37 -14.09 4.39 -17.41
N VAL A 38 -13.07 3.72 -17.95
CA VAL A 38 -11.99 3.13 -17.15
C VAL A 38 -10.69 3.87 -17.44
N HIS A 39 -10.07 4.37 -16.38
CA HIS A 39 -8.83 5.14 -16.43
C HIS A 39 -7.72 4.40 -15.68
N LEU A 40 -6.52 4.38 -16.25
CA LEU A 40 -5.31 4.01 -15.52
C LEU A 40 -4.89 5.22 -14.69
N PHE A 41 -4.73 4.98 -13.39
CA PHE A 41 -4.33 6.00 -12.44
C PHE A 41 -3.41 5.38 -11.37
N PRO A 42 -2.32 6.06 -10.95
CA PRO A 42 -1.47 5.55 -9.89
C PRO A 42 -2.24 5.42 -8.57
N ASP A 43 -1.64 4.73 -7.60
CA ASP A 43 -2.22 4.66 -6.26
C ASP A 43 -2.34 6.08 -5.66
N MET A 44 -3.48 6.38 -5.06
CA MET A 44 -3.78 7.70 -4.48
C MET A 44 -2.76 8.12 -3.40
N ALA A 45 -2.02 7.17 -2.83
CA ALA A 45 -0.97 7.49 -1.87
C ALA A 45 0.12 8.42 -2.46
N HIS A 46 0.32 8.44 -3.79
CA HIS A 46 1.28 9.35 -4.43
C HIS A 46 0.93 10.84 -4.27
N GLU A 47 -0.32 11.18 -3.97
CA GLU A 47 -0.72 12.56 -3.62
C GLU A 47 -0.02 13.08 -2.35
N LEU A 48 0.54 12.18 -1.54
CA LEU A 48 1.31 12.55 -0.35
C LEU A 48 2.77 12.92 -0.66
N TYR A 49 3.21 12.86 -1.93
CA TYR A 49 4.57 13.25 -2.29
C TYR A 49 4.83 14.73 -1.93
N GLY A 50 5.94 14.98 -1.24
CA GLY A 50 6.29 16.30 -0.71
C GLY A 50 5.56 16.69 0.59
N ALA A 51 4.57 15.90 1.05
CA ALA A 51 3.87 16.14 2.32
C ALA A 51 4.49 15.39 3.52
N LEU A 52 5.35 14.41 3.24
CA LEU A 52 6.06 13.63 4.26
C LEU A 52 7.48 14.18 4.49
N PRO A 53 8.09 13.93 5.68
CA PRO A 53 9.45 14.36 5.95
C PRO A 53 10.44 13.68 4.99
N ILE A 54 11.33 14.44 4.41
CA ILE A 54 12.42 13.93 3.58
C ILE A 54 13.59 13.55 4.49
N LYS A 55 14.30 12.48 4.15
CA LYS A 55 15.46 11.97 4.87
C LYS A 55 16.56 13.00 4.91
N SER A 56 17.11 13.26 6.11
CA SER A 56 18.25 14.14 6.29
C SER A 56 19.56 13.41 6.62
N ASN A 57 19.53 12.21 7.20
CA ASN A 57 20.72 11.46 7.65
C ASN A 57 20.56 9.97 7.40
N SER A 58 21.54 9.35 6.74
CA SER A 58 21.58 7.91 6.50
C SER A 58 22.35 7.17 7.60
N SER A 59 21.90 5.97 7.95
CA SER A 59 22.54 5.13 8.97
C SER A 59 23.32 3.93 8.39
N GLY A 60 23.43 3.81 7.06
CA GLY A 60 24.05 2.65 6.40
C GLY A 60 23.25 1.34 6.50
N LYS A 61 22.04 1.38 7.03
CA LYS A 61 21.22 0.20 7.27
C LYS A 61 20.28 -0.08 6.12
N ARG A 62 19.94 -1.35 5.95
CA ARG A 62 18.93 -1.84 5.01
C ARG A 62 17.75 -2.40 5.80
N LEU A 63 16.54 -1.99 5.42
CA LEU A 63 15.28 -2.57 5.92
C LEU A 63 14.73 -3.55 4.89
N TYR A 64 14.37 -4.73 5.34
CA TYR A 64 13.60 -5.71 4.58
C TYR A 64 12.13 -5.62 5.00
N PHE A 65 11.34 -4.90 4.20
CA PHE A 65 9.93 -4.69 4.49
C PHE A 65 9.09 -5.75 3.78
N LEU A 66 8.92 -6.89 4.43
CA LEU A 66 8.41 -8.12 3.83
C LEU A 66 7.09 -8.53 4.47
N ARG A 67 6.27 -9.26 3.69
CA ARG A 67 5.05 -9.87 4.19
C ARG A 67 5.39 -11.02 5.15
N LYS A 68 4.85 -10.98 6.37
CA LYS A 68 5.04 -12.01 7.41
C LYS A 68 3.79 -12.82 7.71
N ASP A 69 2.62 -12.40 7.19
CA ASP A 69 1.34 -13.04 7.47
C ASP A 69 1.16 -14.37 6.70
N VAL A 70 0.04 -15.05 6.94
CA VAL A 70 -0.31 -16.35 6.32
C VAL A 70 -0.42 -16.30 4.79
N GLU A 71 -0.47 -15.12 4.21
CA GLU A 71 -0.49 -14.92 2.76
C GLU A 71 0.94 -14.78 2.17
N ALA A 72 1.99 -14.92 2.99
CA ALA A 72 3.36 -14.90 2.50
C ALA A 72 3.58 -16.01 1.47
N SER A 73 4.10 -15.63 0.30
CA SER A 73 4.38 -16.55 -0.80
C SER A 73 5.72 -17.25 -0.63
N GLU A 74 6.00 -18.25 -1.48
CA GLU A 74 7.31 -18.89 -1.53
C GLU A 74 8.44 -17.88 -1.85
N ILE A 75 8.14 -16.80 -2.55
CA ILE A 75 9.11 -15.72 -2.83
C ILE A 75 9.58 -15.09 -1.53
N GLU A 76 8.64 -14.67 -0.66
CA GLU A 76 8.97 -14.10 0.64
C GLU A 76 9.74 -15.09 1.51
N LYS A 77 9.34 -16.36 1.54
CA LYS A 77 10.04 -17.40 2.29
C LYS A 77 11.49 -17.60 1.80
N ASN A 78 11.70 -17.60 0.49
CA ASN A 78 13.03 -17.74 -0.09
C ASN A 78 13.90 -16.51 0.22
N ILE A 79 13.35 -15.30 0.15
CA ILE A 79 14.07 -14.10 0.56
C ILE A 79 14.44 -14.21 2.04
N LEU A 80 13.50 -14.53 2.91
CA LEU A 80 13.73 -14.66 4.36
C LEU A 80 14.82 -15.70 4.67
N ALA A 81 14.84 -16.84 3.98
CA ALA A 81 15.81 -17.89 4.17
C ALA A 81 17.24 -17.49 3.72
N ALA A 82 17.35 -16.54 2.78
CA ALA A 82 18.63 -16.06 2.27
C ALA A 82 19.19 -14.86 3.07
N LEU A 83 18.41 -14.29 3.99
CA LEU A 83 18.83 -13.13 4.78
C LEU A 83 19.76 -13.54 5.93
N PRO A 84 20.71 -12.66 6.32
CA PRO A 84 21.51 -12.86 7.51
C PRO A 84 20.63 -12.78 8.78
N GLU A 85 21.04 -13.49 9.84
CA GLU A 85 20.30 -13.54 11.12
C GLU A 85 20.04 -12.15 11.74
N ASN A 86 20.90 -11.18 11.48
CA ASN A 86 20.81 -9.81 12.01
C ASN A 86 20.10 -8.84 11.07
N ALA A 87 19.43 -9.33 10.01
CA ALA A 87 18.68 -8.48 9.09
C ALA A 87 17.52 -7.77 9.81
N ASP A 88 17.34 -6.47 9.55
CA ASP A 88 16.18 -5.71 10.05
C ASP A 88 14.96 -6.03 9.16
N ILE A 89 14.10 -6.91 9.64
CA ILE A 89 12.92 -7.40 8.92
C ILE A 89 11.67 -6.89 9.61
N LYS A 90 10.84 -6.12 8.90
CA LYS A 90 9.57 -5.58 9.39
C LYS A 90 8.42 -5.80 8.41
N ASP A 91 7.22 -5.75 8.95
CA ASP A 91 5.95 -5.64 8.24
C ASP A 91 5.09 -4.53 8.87
N TRP A 92 3.92 -4.25 8.31
CA TRP A 92 2.99 -3.26 8.87
C TRP A 92 2.61 -3.56 10.32
N ASP A 93 2.46 -4.83 10.67
CA ASP A 93 2.11 -5.27 12.04
C ASP A 93 3.21 -4.94 13.06
N ASP A 94 4.48 -4.81 12.63
CA ASP A 94 5.57 -4.38 13.51
C ASP A 94 5.57 -2.85 13.77
N ILE A 95 4.86 -2.10 12.94
CA ILE A 95 4.72 -0.63 13.06
C ILE A 95 3.46 -0.27 13.85
N LEU A 96 2.37 -1.01 13.64
CA LEU A 96 1.12 -0.84 14.36
C LEU A 96 1.19 -1.53 15.72
N SER A 97 0.77 -0.81 16.76
CA SER A 97 0.62 -1.37 18.09
C SER A 97 -0.80 -1.88 18.33
N ASP A 98 -0.99 -2.75 19.32
CA ASP A 98 -2.32 -3.19 19.73
C ASP A 98 -3.21 -2.02 20.14
N ILE A 99 -2.64 -0.96 20.74
CA ILE A 99 -3.35 0.27 21.05
C ILE A 99 -3.86 0.96 19.79
N ASP A 100 -3.06 0.99 18.71
CA ASP A 100 -3.50 1.58 17.43
C ASP A 100 -4.71 0.81 16.90
N ASN A 101 -4.68 -0.51 16.93
CA ASN A 101 -5.79 -1.35 16.48
C ASN A 101 -7.06 -1.10 17.29
N ILE A 102 -6.96 -0.93 18.61
CA ILE A 102 -8.07 -0.59 19.50
C ILE A 102 -8.63 0.80 19.15
N VAL A 103 -7.75 1.80 19.00
CA VAL A 103 -8.15 3.19 18.69
C VAL A 103 -8.81 3.26 17.31
N LEU A 104 -8.25 2.57 16.30
CA LEU A 104 -8.85 2.51 14.96
C LEU A 104 -10.22 1.84 14.98
N ALA A 105 -10.38 0.73 15.70
CA ALA A 105 -11.66 0.05 15.85
C ALA A 105 -12.70 0.92 16.57
N LEU A 106 -12.29 1.65 17.62
CA LEU A 106 -13.16 2.57 18.35
C LEU A 106 -13.57 3.76 17.48
N SER A 107 -12.65 4.35 16.76
CA SER A 107 -12.89 5.44 15.81
C SER A 107 -13.92 5.05 14.75
N TRP A 108 -13.80 3.82 14.21
CA TRP A 108 -14.79 3.31 13.26
C TRP A 108 -16.21 3.20 13.89
N ARG A 109 -16.31 2.69 15.13
CA ARG A 109 -17.58 2.60 15.85
C ARG A 109 -18.18 3.96 16.12
N LEU A 110 -17.38 4.93 16.56
CA LEU A 110 -17.80 6.30 16.80
C LEU A 110 -18.28 6.98 15.52
N ASN A 111 -17.57 6.82 14.41
CA ASN A 111 -17.98 7.35 13.11
C ASN A 111 -19.30 6.74 12.63
N LYS A 112 -19.49 5.43 12.80
CA LYS A 112 -20.75 4.75 12.50
C LYS A 112 -21.90 5.30 13.34
N PHE A 113 -21.67 5.54 14.63
CA PHE A 113 -22.65 6.16 15.53
C PHE A 113 -22.98 7.60 15.11
N ALA A 114 -21.96 8.43 14.83
CA ALA A 114 -22.13 9.80 14.37
C ALA A 114 -22.94 9.89 13.07
N ASN A 115 -22.69 8.96 12.13
CA ASN A 115 -23.45 8.87 10.90
C ASN A 115 -24.93 8.52 11.15
N LYS A 116 -25.21 7.60 12.09
CA LYS A 116 -26.59 7.23 12.47
C LYS A 116 -27.35 8.38 13.11
N GLN A 117 -26.68 9.20 13.92
CA GLN A 117 -27.29 10.37 14.58
C GLN A 117 -27.48 11.57 13.64
N ASN A 118 -26.92 11.53 12.44
CA ASN A 118 -26.94 12.59 11.42
C ASN A 118 -26.57 14.00 11.94
N ARG A 119 -25.66 14.06 12.92
CA ARG A 119 -25.18 15.32 13.52
C ARG A 119 -23.86 15.73 12.88
N GLY A 120 -23.84 16.81 12.09
CA GLY A 120 -22.68 17.29 11.34
C GLY A 120 -21.45 17.48 12.23
N TRP A 121 -21.58 18.25 13.31
CA TRP A 121 -20.47 18.54 14.22
C TRP A 121 -19.78 17.29 14.81
N LEU A 122 -20.56 16.22 15.08
CA LEU A 122 -20.02 14.97 15.62
C LEU A 122 -19.24 14.21 14.55
N LYS A 123 -19.69 14.25 13.29
CA LYS A 123 -18.95 13.67 12.15
C LYS A 123 -17.63 14.40 11.96
N ASP A 124 -17.65 15.74 11.99
CA ASP A 124 -16.45 16.56 11.82
C ASP A 124 -15.42 16.27 12.92
N LEU A 125 -15.88 16.16 14.18
CA LEU A 125 -15.01 15.78 15.29
C LEU A 125 -14.38 14.38 15.10
N CYS A 126 -15.19 13.40 14.69
CA CYS A 126 -14.69 12.06 14.39
C CYS A 126 -13.66 12.08 13.26
N HIS A 127 -13.88 12.85 12.21
CA HIS A 127 -12.95 13.00 11.09
C HIS A 127 -11.65 13.67 11.53
N GLN A 128 -11.71 14.76 12.27
CA GLN A 128 -10.52 15.45 12.78
C GLN A 128 -9.68 14.52 13.67
N PHE A 129 -10.32 13.79 14.58
CA PHE A 129 -9.63 12.80 15.41
C PHE A 129 -8.98 11.71 14.56
N TRP A 130 -9.71 11.16 13.57
CA TRP A 130 -9.20 10.16 12.66
C TRP A 130 -7.95 10.64 11.91
N PHE A 131 -8.02 11.83 11.30
CA PHE A 131 -6.89 12.40 10.55
C PHE A 131 -5.70 12.69 11.45
N ALA A 132 -5.91 13.24 12.64
CA ALA A 132 -4.82 13.50 13.59
C ALA A 132 -4.13 12.20 14.03
N TYR A 133 -4.92 11.17 14.31
CA TYR A 133 -4.39 9.89 14.76
C TYR A 133 -3.66 9.14 13.64
N THR A 134 -4.26 9.05 12.45
CA THR A 134 -3.62 8.40 11.29
C THR A 134 -2.34 9.12 10.86
N LYS A 135 -2.31 10.45 10.92
CA LYS A 135 -1.08 11.23 10.70
C LYS A 135 0.04 10.83 11.68
N ARG A 136 -0.30 10.57 12.95
CA ARG A 136 0.67 10.09 13.94
C ARG A 136 1.22 8.70 13.56
N ILE A 137 0.37 7.79 13.08
CA ILE A 137 0.79 6.46 12.61
C ILE A 137 1.70 6.60 11.38
N ILE A 138 1.34 7.43 10.41
CA ILE A 138 2.14 7.69 9.21
C ILE A 138 3.52 8.25 9.60
N ASN A 139 3.60 9.20 10.50
CA ASN A 139 4.87 9.76 10.97
C ASN A 139 5.74 8.70 11.67
N ARG A 140 5.14 7.79 12.44
CA ARG A 140 5.87 6.66 13.05
C ARG A 140 6.43 5.74 11.97
N ALA A 141 5.61 5.38 10.97
CA ALA A 141 6.07 4.58 9.84
C ALA A 141 7.21 5.28 9.08
N ALA A 142 7.06 6.59 8.81
CA ALA A 142 8.10 7.38 8.16
C ALA A 142 9.41 7.34 8.96
N ASN A 143 9.37 7.49 10.28
CA ASN A 143 10.57 7.41 11.13
C ASN A 143 11.24 6.03 11.05
N VAL A 144 10.48 4.93 10.98
CA VAL A 144 11.05 3.58 10.81
C VAL A 144 11.78 3.48 9.45
N PHE A 145 11.15 3.95 8.38
CA PHE A 145 11.75 3.90 7.04
C PHE A 145 12.98 4.82 6.93
N LEU A 146 12.90 6.04 7.47
CA LEU A 146 13.95 7.07 7.41
C LEU A 146 15.22 6.71 8.20
N GLN A 147 15.15 5.73 9.11
CA GLN A 147 16.32 5.16 9.78
C GLN A 147 17.18 4.29 8.86
N ASN A 148 16.71 4.01 7.63
CA ASN A 148 17.38 3.11 6.71
C ASN A 148 17.75 3.84 5.41
N GLU A 149 18.85 3.41 4.79
CA GLU A 149 19.33 3.97 3.50
C GLU A 149 18.69 3.28 2.31
N TYR A 150 18.27 2.05 2.49
CA TYR A 150 17.76 1.21 1.41
C TYR A 150 16.65 0.30 1.91
N ILE A 151 15.59 0.17 1.13
CA ILE A 151 14.45 -0.68 1.46
C ILE A 151 14.32 -1.79 0.41
N THR A 152 14.26 -3.05 0.86
CA THR A 152 13.85 -4.17 0.00
C THR A 152 12.46 -4.60 0.40
N THR A 153 11.51 -4.66 -0.54
CA THR A 153 10.11 -4.89 -0.16
C THR A 153 9.33 -5.78 -1.13
N THR A 154 8.49 -6.64 -0.56
CA THR A 154 7.43 -7.39 -1.25
C THR A 154 6.05 -6.77 -1.04
N ARG A 155 5.97 -5.65 -0.31
CA ARG A 155 4.73 -4.90 -0.07
C ARG A 155 4.61 -3.72 -1.03
N LEU A 156 3.53 -3.68 -1.83
CA LEU A 156 3.29 -2.56 -2.75
C LEU A 156 3.31 -1.20 -2.04
N HIS A 157 2.58 -1.08 -0.92
CA HIS A 157 2.58 0.18 -0.18
C HIS A 157 3.92 0.46 0.54
N GLY A 158 4.72 -0.56 0.83
CA GLY A 158 6.10 -0.37 1.28
C GLY A 158 6.96 0.30 0.21
N HIS A 159 6.82 -0.15 -1.06
CA HIS A 159 7.47 0.49 -2.19
C HIS A 159 7.00 1.94 -2.40
N ILE A 160 5.68 2.15 -2.47
CA ILE A 160 5.12 3.50 -2.64
C ILE A 160 5.60 4.42 -1.52
N PHE A 161 5.59 3.94 -0.29
CA PHE A 161 6.01 4.73 0.87
C PHE A 161 7.50 5.06 0.84
N SER A 162 8.35 4.14 0.35
CA SER A 162 9.76 4.43 0.09
C SER A 162 9.94 5.54 -0.95
N CYS A 163 9.13 5.51 -2.03
CA CYS A 163 9.14 6.57 -3.05
C CYS A 163 8.70 7.93 -2.48
N LEU A 164 7.68 7.94 -1.60
CA LEU A 164 7.21 9.17 -0.95
C LEU A 164 8.25 9.81 -0.02
N LEU A 165 9.21 9.03 0.46
CA LEU A 165 10.28 9.45 1.37
C LEU A 165 11.63 9.62 0.65
N ASP A 166 11.66 9.50 -0.68
CA ASP A 166 12.87 9.55 -1.52
C ASP A 166 13.96 8.54 -1.05
N ILE A 167 13.54 7.36 -0.58
CA ILE A 167 14.46 6.31 -0.12
C ILE A 167 14.70 5.32 -1.27
N PRO A 168 15.98 5.03 -1.61
CA PRO A 168 16.32 3.97 -2.55
C PRO A 168 15.70 2.63 -2.17
N ASN A 169 15.06 1.97 -3.14
CA ASN A 169 14.34 0.74 -2.84
C ASN A 169 14.34 -0.28 -3.98
N CYS A 170 14.33 -1.57 -3.60
CA CYS A 170 14.14 -2.69 -4.48
C CYS A 170 12.76 -3.30 -4.30
N VAL A 171 12.02 -3.39 -5.40
CA VAL A 171 10.69 -3.99 -5.44
C VAL A 171 10.81 -5.44 -5.82
N CYS A 172 10.50 -6.32 -4.89
CA CYS A 172 10.33 -7.75 -5.14
C CYS A 172 8.86 -8.06 -5.42
N ASP A 173 8.62 -9.02 -6.29
CA ASP A 173 7.25 -9.39 -6.62
C ASP A 173 6.57 -10.15 -5.49
N ASN A 174 5.26 -10.26 -5.62
CA ASN A 174 4.42 -11.11 -4.78
C ASN A 174 3.87 -12.29 -5.61
N ALA A 175 3.17 -13.23 -4.96
CA ALA A 175 2.57 -14.41 -5.59
C ALA A 175 1.72 -14.10 -6.84
N TYR A 176 1.26 -12.87 -6.99
CA TYR A 176 0.30 -12.45 -8.03
C TYR A 176 0.91 -11.59 -9.14
N GLY A 177 2.19 -11.26 -9.08
CA GLY A 177 2.83 -10.38 -10.06
C GLY A 177 2.41 -8.91 -9.99
N LYS A 178 1.84 -8.46 -8.86
CA LYS A 178 1.22 -7.13 -8.76
C LYS A 178 2.25 -6.02 -8.52
N ASN A 179 3.29 -6.30 -7.75
CA ASN A 179 4.25 -5.28 -7.35
C ASN A 179 5.11 -4.83 -8.53
N LEU A 180 5.70 -5.78 -9.26
CA LEU A 180 6.50 -5.47 -10.44
C LEU A 180 5.65 -4.84 -11.54
N SER A 181 4.44 -5.37 -11.79
CA SER A 181 3.51 -4.80 -12.77
C SER A 181 3.15 -3.34 -12.46
N TYR A 182 2.98 -3.00 -11.18
CA TYR A 182 2.76 -1.63 -10.74
C TYR A 182 4.00 -0.77 -10.93
N ALA A 183 5.15 -1.23 -10.44
CA ALA A 183 6.39 -0.48 -10.48
C ALA A 183 6.88 -0.26 -11.92
N GLU A 184 6.75 -1.22 -12.82
CA GLU A 184 7.03 -1.07 -14.25
C GLU A 184 6.15 0.00 -14.91
N LEU A 185 4.92 0.15 -14.46
CA LEU A 185 3.98 1.12 -15.03
C LEU A 185 4.22 2.54 -14.53
N TRP A 186 4.49 2.70 -13.23
CA TRP A 186 4.43 4.00 -12.57
C TRP A 186 5.77 4.53 -12.06
N THR A 187 6.69 3.64 -11.64
CA THR A 187 7.90 4.07 -10.91
C THR A 187 9.22 3.59 -11.54
N LYS A 188 9.20 2.86 -12.64
CA LYS A 188 10.43 2.33 -13.30
C LYS A 188 11.43 3.40 -13.73
N ASN A 189 10.99 4.63 -13.94
CA ASN A 189 11.83 5.75 -14.38
C ASN A 189 12.33 6.58 -13.18
N VAL A 190 12.01 6.20 -11.95
CA VAL A 190 12.53 6.84 -10.75
C VAL A 190 13.93 6.29 -10.49
N ASN A 191 14.95 7.17 -10.47
CA ASN A 191 16.37 6.79 -10.47
C ASN A 191 16.81 5.93 -9.27
N PHE A 192 16.07 5.95 -8.17
CA PHE A 192 16.36 5.21 -6.95
C PHE A 192 15.45 3.98 -6.75
N VAL A 193 14.71 3.56 -7.79
CA VAL A 193 13.87 2.36 -7.76
C VAL A 193 14.51 1.25 -8.58
N GLU A 194 14.70 0.10 -7.94
CA GLU A 194 15.18 -1.13 -8.57
C GLU A 194 14.05 -2.17 -8.64
N LEU A 195 13.98 -2.90 -9.74
CA LEU A 195 13.01 -3.98 -9.94
C LEU A 195 13.74 -5.33 -9.88
N ASP A 196 13.46 -6.12 -8.86
CA ASP A 196 14.01 -7.47 -8.77
C ASP A 196 13.23 -8.44 -9.67
N LYS A 197 13.79 -8.69 -10.87
CA LYS A 197 13.25 -9.64 -11.85
C LYS A 197 13.69 -11.07 -11.61
N SER A 198 14.61 -11.34 -10.70
CA SER A 198 15.09 -12.70 -10.40
C SER A 198 13.96 -13.59 -9.87
N CYS A 199 13.01 -13.00 -9.18
CA CYS A 199 11.80 -13.68 -8.69
C CYS A 199 10.83 -14.15 -9.80
N LEU A 200 10.95 -13.64 -11.04
CA LEU A 200 10.13 -14.08 -12.17
C LEU A 200 10.63 -15.39 -12.78
N ASN A 201 11.94 -15.70 -12.65
CA ASN A 201 12.57 -16.85 -13.27
C ASN A 201 12.37 -18.17 -12.48
N SER A 202 11.76 -18.12 -11.31
CA SER A 202 11.45 -19.31 -10.49
C SER A 202 10.11 -19.98 -10.83
N LYS A 203 9.44 -19.56 -11.91
CA LYS A 203 8.13 -20.10 -12.37
C LYS A 203 8.21 -20.96 -13.63
N ASN A 204 9.40 -21.57 -13.92
CA ASN A 204 9.50 -22.61 -14.95
C ASN A 204 9.64 -23.99 -14.32
#